data_dc2fd84cbf4a647596ef0d9efaa5efe5
#
_entry.id   dc2fd84cbf4a647596ef0d9efaa5efe5
#
_cell.length_a   1.000
_cell.length_b   1.000
_cell.length_c   1.000
_cell.angle_alpha   90.00
_cell.angle_beta   90.00
_cell.angle_gamma   90.00
#
_symmetry.space_group_name_H-M   'P 1'
#
loop_
_entity.id
_entity.type
_entity.pdbx_description
1 polymer ?
#
loop_
_entity_poly.entity_id
_entity_poly.type
_entity_poly.pdbx_seq_one_letter_code
_entity_poly.pdbx_strand_id
1 'polypeptide(L)'
;LQRLFRREDACCMIKRCNDFGAGGVSVAIGELADGLNIDLNKVTKKYEGLDGTELAISESQERMAVAVAAEDAEKFIALANEENLEATVVATVTEEKRMRENWNGVAIVDLSREFLNSNGAERHADVHVLPGTVWQPQWAGSTFAEKLENLVGDLNVCSQKGLGERFDSTIGASTCLLYT
;
A
#
# COMPACT_ATOMS: atom_id res chain seq x y z
N LEU A 1 -8.89 13.27 0.30
CA LEU A 1 -8.65 11.84 0.00
C LEU A 1 -9.72 10.95 0.61
N GLN A 2 -9.96 10.96 1.92
CA GLN A 2 -10.92 10.06 2.58
C GLN A 2 -12.32 10.11 1.94
N ARG A 3 -12.83 11.28 1.56
CA ARG A 3 -14.15 11.38 0.91
C ARG A 3 -14.15 10.73 -0.46
N LEU A 4 -13.12 10.94 -1.27
CA LEU A 4 -12.98 10.29 -2.57
C LEU A 4 -12.95 8.76 -2.44
N PHE A 5 -12.12 8.25 -1.52
CA PHE A 5 -11.98 6.80 -1.30
C PHE A 5 -13.19 6.14 -0.58
N ARG A 6 -14.19 6.92 -0.17
CA ARG A 6 -15.49 6.41 0.31
C ARG A 6 -16.57 6.39 -0.78
N ARG A 7 -16.27 6.94 -1.93
CA ARG A 7 -17.21 6.95 -3.07
C ARG A 7 -17.10 5.63 -3.82
N GLU A 8 -18.21 4.92 -3.93
CA GLU A 8 -18.29 3.66 -4.67
C GLU A 8 -17.92 3.86 -6.15
N ASP A 9 -18.39 4.94 -6.77
CA ASP A 9 -18.13 5.29 -8.17
C ASP A 9 -16.63 5.56 -8.46
N ALA A 10 -15.87 6.02 -7.47
CA ALA A 10 -14.42 6.19 -7.58
C ALA A 10 -13.67 4.88 -7.27
N CYS A 11 -14.02 4.22 -6.16
CA CYS A 11 -13.30 3.02 -5.73
C CYS A 11 -13.40 1.86 -6.71
N CYS A 12 -14.55 1.67 -7.37
CA CYS A 12 -14.73 0.62 -8.37
C CYS A 12 -13.81 0.75 -9.59
N MET A 13 -13.29 1.94 -9.88
CA MET A 13 -12.32 2.16 -10.97
C MET A 13 -10.88 1.80 -10.57
N ILE A 14 -10.57 1.79 -9.28
CA ILE A 14 -9.20 1.56 -8.79
C ILE A 14 -8.85 0.08 -8.91
N LYS A 15 -7.79 -0.21 -9.67
CA LYS A 15 -7.24 -1.56 -9.83
C LYS A 15 -6.17 -1.86 -8.78
N ARG A 16 -5.33 -0.86 -8.49
CA ARG A 16 -4.28 -0.89 -7.45
C ARG A 16 -4.11 0.51 -6.88
N CYS A 17 -3.63 0.57 -5.67
CA CYS A 17 -3.43 1.82 -4.94
C CYS A 17 -2.21 1.67 -4.03
N ASN A 18 -1.43 2.73 -3.91
CA ASN A 18 -0.30 2.82 -2.99
C ASN A 18 -0.20 4.26 -2.46
N ASP A 19 0.32 4.43 -1.24
CA ASP A 19 0.58 5.73 -0.68
C ASP A 19 2.00 6.23 -1.03
N PHE A 20 2.22 7.53 -0.88
CA PHE A 20 3.54 8.13 -1.06
C PHE A 20 4.25 8.22 0.28
N GLY A 21 5.26 7.37 0.45
CA GLY A 21 6.18 7.38 1.58
C GLY A 21 7.63 7.44 1.12
N ALA A 22 8.51 6.84 1.90
CA ALA A 22 9.94 6.75 1.60
C ALA A 22 10.19 6.07 0.25
N GLY A 23 11.07 6.65 -0.57
CA GLY A 23 11.35 6.23 -1.94
C GLY A 23 10.51 6.93 -3.00
N GLY A 24 9.58 7.81 -2.60
CA GLY A 24 8.86 8.74 -3.47
C GLY A 24 8.11 8.07 -4.62
N VAL A 25 8.22 8.68 -5.80
CA VAL A 25 7.57 8.23 -7.04
C VAL A 25 8.02 6.82 -7.42
N SER A 26 9.33 6.55 -7.32
CA SER A 26 9.92 5.25 -7.68
C SER A 26 9.29 4.08 -6.92
N VAL A 27 8.95 4.26 -5.65
CA VAL A 27 8.28 3.24 -4.85
C VAL A 27 6.77 3.30 -5.01
N ALA A 28 6.14 4.45 -4.74
CA ALA A 28 4.69 4.57 -4.73
C ALA A 28 4.03 4.18 -6.06
N ILE A 29 4.63 4.59 -7.19
CA ILE A 29 4.13 4.24 -8.52
C ILE A 29 4.78 2.94 -9.02
N GLY A 30 6.09 2.77 -8.76
CA GLY A 30 6.86 1.62 -9.23
C GLY A 30 6.35 0.26 -8.77
N GLU A 31 5.63 0.20 -7.66
CA GLU A 31 5.02 -1.03 -7.14
C GLU A 31 3.63 -1.34 -7.72
N LEU A 32 3.01 -0.41 -8.45
CA LEU A 32 1.65 -0.60 -8.96
C LEU A 32 1.56 -1.59 -10.11
N ALA A 33 2.61 -1.76 -10.91
CA ALA A 33 2.62 -2.71 -12.03
C ALA A 33 4.04 -3.19 -12.37
N ASP A 34 4.13 -4.32 -13.08
CA ASP A 34 5.41 -4.90 -13.51
C ASP A 34 6.13 -4.06 -14.56
N GLY A 35 5.38 -3.48 -15.47
CA GLY A 35 5.87 -2.60 -16.53
C GLY A 35 5.27 -1.22 -16.42
N LEU A 36 6.12 -0.19 -16.35
CA LEU A 36 5.72 1.20 -16.14
C LEU A 36 6.61 2.16 -16.93
N ASN A 37 5.98 3.14 -17.54
CA ASN A 37 6.64 4.33 -18.08
C ASN A 37 6.13 5.56 -17.33
N ILE A 38 6.99 6.17 -16.53
CA ILE A 38 6.68 7.27 -15.62
C ILE A 38 7.27 8.56 -16.20
N ASP A 39 6.48 9.61 -16.29
CA ASP A 39 6.88 10.95 -16.71
C ASP A 39 7.01 11.86 -15.49
N LEU A 40 8.24 12.05 -15.01
CA LEU A 40 8.52 12.86 -13.82
C LEU A 40 8.18 14.35 -14.04
N ASN A 41 8.10 14.82 -15.28
CA ASN A 41 7.68 16.21 -15.55
C ASN A 41 6.23 16.48 -15.19
N LYS A 42 5.40 15.43 -15.10
CA LYS A 42 3.99 15.53 -14.74
C LYS A 42 3.73 15.37 -13.24
N VAL A 43 4.77 15.06 -12.48
CA VAL A 43 4.65 14.94 -11.02
C VAL A 43 4.48 16.33 -10.41
N THR A 44 3.39 16.52 -9.68
CA THR A 44 3.12 17.79 -9.00
C THR A 44 4.17 18.07 -7.93
N LYS A 45 4.75 19.25 -7.97
CA LYS A 45 5.80 19.70 -7.04
C LYS A 45 5.26 20.74 -6.07
N LYS A 46 5.69 20.70 -4.83
CA LYS A 46 5.38 21.73 -3.82
C LYS A 46 6.30 22.95 -3.93
N TYR A 47 7.51 22.76 -4.51
CA TYR A 47 8.53 23.80 -4.72
C TYR A 47 9.38 23.47 -5.92
N GLU A 48 10.02 24.48 -6.49
CA GLU A 48 10.91 24.35 -7.63
C GLU A 48 12.33 24.01 -7.17
N GLY A 49 13.16 23.51 -8.11
CA GLY A 49 14.58 23.27 -7.90
C GLY A 49 14.95 21.79 -7.72
N LEU A 50 13.99 20.87 -7.73
CA LEU A 50 14.28 19.44 -7.72
C LEU A 50 14.74 18.98 -9.10
N ASP A 51 15.81 18.21 -9.15
CA ASP A 51 16.23 17.49 -10.35
C ASP A 51 15.44 16.19 -10.55
N GLY A 52 15.70 15.46 -11.64
CA GLY A 52 14.98 14.23 -11.96
C GLY A 52 15.19 13.12 -10.93
N THR A 53 16.38 13.00 -10.37
CA THR A 53 16.71 11.99 -9.37
C THR A 53 16.00 12.32 -8.05
N GLU A 54 16.03 13.56 -7.65
CA GLU A 54 15.34 14.04 -6.45
C GLU A 54 13.83 13.87 -6.57
N LEU A 55 13.26 14.18 -7.75
CA LEU A 55 11.83 13.95 -8.02
C LEU A 55 11.46 12.46 -7.95
N ALA A 56 12.33 11.57 -8.44
CA ALA A 56 12.10 10.14 -8.45
C ALA A 56 11.97 9.55 -7.02
N ILE A 57 12.80 10.04 -6.09
CA ILE A 57 12.90 9.48 -4.73
C ILE A 57 12.34 10.38 -3.63
N SER A 58 11.92 11.60 -3.97
CA SER A 58 11.43 12.58 -2.99
C SER A 58 10.14 12.11 -2.33
N GLU A 59 10.18 11.98 -1.03
CA GLU A 59 9.00 11.72 -0.23
C GLU A 59 8.07 12.94 -0.23
N SER A 60 6.82 12.73 -0.56
CA SER A 60 5.78 13.76 -0.48
C SER A 60 4.51 13.15 0.05
N GLN A 61 4.39 13.14 1.36
CA GLN A 61 3.31 12.52 2.11
C GLN A 61 1.92 13.06 1.73
N GLU A 62 0.90 12.29 2.10
CA GLU A 62 -0.52 12.59 1.89
C GLU A 62 -0.92 12.63 0.40
N ARG A 63 -0.20 11.88 -0.42
CA ARG A 63 -0.55 11.57 -1.79
C ARG A 63 -0.90 10.09 -1.91
N MET A 64 -1.68 9.79 -2.95
CA MET A 64 -2.01 8.41 -3.33
C MET A 64 -1.70 8.22 -4.80
N ALA A 65 -1.06 7.11 -5.12
CA ALA A 65 -0.94 6.62 -6.49
C ALA A 65 -2.02 5.56 -6.73
N VAL A 66 -2.75 5.69 -7.83
CA VAL A 66 -3.78 4.73 -8.22
C VAL A 66 -3.58 4.28 -9.65
N ALA A 67 -3.79 3.01 -9.91
CA ALA A 67 -3.90 2.47 -11.26
C ALA A 67 -5.38 2.30 -11.62
N VAL A 68 -5.79 2.92 -12.71
CA VAL A 68 -7.14 2.83 -13.26
C VAL A 68 -7.07 2.39 -14.73
N ALA A 69 -8.17 1.92 -15.31
CA ALA A 69 -8.23 1.66 -16.74
C ALA A 69 -8.11 2.99 -17.52
N ALA A 70 -7.54 2.94 -18.72
CA ALA A 70 -7.30 4.16 -19.51
C ALA A 70 -8.61 4.94 -19.81
N GLU A 71 -9.69 4.23 -20.06
CA GLU A 71 -11.03 4.78 -20.29
C GLU A 71 -11.65 5.46 -19.06
N ASP A 72 -11.20 5.08 -17.86
CA ASP A 72 -11.71 5.62 -16.59
C ASP A 72 -10.90 6.82 -16.08
N ALA A 73 -9.73 7.11 -16.66
CA ALA A 73 -8.79 8.09 -16.14
C ALA A 73 -9.40 9.50 -16.02
N GLU A 74 -10.06 9.99 -17.09
CA GLU A 74 -10.69 11.31 -17.09
C GLU A 74 -11.82 11.42 -16.08
N LYS A 75 -12.64 10.36 -15.97
CA LYS A 75 -13.72 10.31 -15.01
C LYS A 75 -13.18 10.30 -13.57
N PHE A 76 -12.14 9.53 -13.31
CA PHE A 76 -11.51 9.50 -11.97
C PHE A 76 -10.94 10.88 -11.59
N ILE A 77 -10.29 11.58 -12.53
CA ILE A 77 -9.77 12.93 -12.31
C ILE A 77 -10.93 13.91 -12.01
N ALA A 78 -12.05 13.81 -12.74
CA ALA A 78 -13.22 14.65 -12.48
C ALA A 78 -13.76 14.44 -11.06
N LEU A 79 -13.88 13.18 -10.61
CA LEU A 79 -14.31 12.85 -9.24
C LEU A 79 -13.34 13.36 -8.17
N ALA A 80 -12.04 13.31 -8.43
CA ALA A 80 -11.03 13.88 -7.55
C ALA A 80 -11.17 15.39 -7.43
N ASN A 81 -11.40 16.09 -8.55
CA ASN A 81 -11.60 17.53 -8.57
C ASN A 81 -12.86 17.97 -7.81
N GLU A 82 -13.95 17.19 -7.82
CA GLU A 82 -15.14 17.43 -7.01
C GLU A 82 -14.82 17.46 -5.50
N GLU A 83 -13.82 16.71 -5.09
CA GLU A 83 -13.34 16.66 -3.70
C GLU A 83 -12.17 17.63 -3.42
N ASN A 84 -11.93 18.60 -4.32
CA ASN A 84 -10.80 19.53 -4.26
C ASN A 84 -9.43 18.84 -4.20
N LEU A 85 -9.28 17.74 -4.90
CA LEU A 85 -8.03 17.02 -5.03
C LEU A 85 -7.45 17.24 -6.42
N GLU A 86 -6.16 17.56 -6.49
CA GLU A 86 -5.41 17.55 -7.73
C GLU A 86 -5.07 16.12 -8.12
N ALA A 87 -5.41 15.70 -9.32
CA ALA A 87 -5.12 14.38 -9.86
C ALA A 87 -4.53 14.52 -11.26
N THR A 88 -3.42 13.83 -11.52
CA THR A 88 -2.67 13.92 -12.78
C THR A 88 -2.23 12.54 -13.24
N VAL A 89 -2.33 12.27 -14.55
CA VAL A 89 -1.77 11.06 -15.15
C VAL A 89 -0.26 11.22 -15.29
N VAL A 90 0.50 10.50 -14.48
CA VAL A 90 1.97 10.58 -14.44
C VAL A 90 2.65 9.34 -14.99
N ALA A 91 1.94 8.24 -15.17
CA ALA A 91 2.50 6.98 -15.63
C ALA A 91 1.53 6.22 -16.53
N THR A 92 2.09 5.35 -17.37
CA THR A 92 1.35 4.38 -18.18
C THR A 92 1.89 2.98 -17.90
N VAL A 93 0.99 2.03 -17.69
CA VAL A 93 1.34 0.61 -17.57
C VAL A 93 1.71 0.08 -18.96
N THR A 94 2.79 -0.69 -19.04
CA THR A 94 3.33 -1.26 -20.28
C THR A 94 3.41 -2.78 -20.20
N GLU A 95 3.38 -3.45 -21.36
CA GLU A 95 3.56 -4.91 -21.43
C GLU A 95 5.01 -5.32 -21.12
N GLU A 96 5.97 -4.48 -21.48
CA GLU A 96 7.37 -4.73 -21.19
C GLU A 96 7.61 -4.58 -19.67
N LYS A 97 8.10 -5.61 -19.02
CA LYS A 97 8.34 -5.67 -17.58
C LYS A 97 9.58 -4.88 -17.18
N ARG A 98 9.50 -3.57 -17.34
CA ARG A 98 10.53 -2.61 -16.96
C ARG A 98 9.91 -1.40 -16.29
N MET A 99 10.58 -0.86 -15.31
CA MET A 99 10.25 0.43 -14.72
C MET A 99 11.15 1.48 -15.38
N ARG A 100 10.53 2.44 -16.06
CA ARG A 100 11.22 3.59 -16.66
C ARG A 100 10.68 4.88 -16.08
N GLU A 101 11.59 5.74 -15.71
CA GLU A 101 11.29 7.10 -15.26
C GLU A 101 12.02 8.09 -16.14
N ASN A 102 11.27 9.01 -16.73
CA ASN A 102 11.79 9.98 -17.69
C ASN A 102 11.64 11.40 -17.15
N TRP A 103 12.69 12.20 -17.31
CA TRP A 103 12.70 13.60 -16.96
C TRP A 103 13.42 14.42 -18.04
N ASN A 104 12.76 15.46 -18.56
CA ASN A 104 13.28 16.32 -19.61
C ASN A 104 13.84 15.55 -20.83
N GLY A 105 13.16 14.47 -21.21
CA GLY A 105 13.57 13.64 -22.35
C GLY A 105 14.72 12.67 -22.09
N VAL A 106 15.18 12.57 -20.84
CA VAL A 106 16.23 11.64 -20.42
C VAL A 106 15.63 10.57 -19.50
N ALA A 107 16.00 9.31 -19.71
CA ALA A 107 15.67 8.24 -18.80
C ALA A 107 16.56 8.35 -17.54
N ILE A 108 15.94 8.63 -16.41
CA ILE A 108 16.60 8.69 -15.10
C ILE A 108 16.71 7.27 -14.51
N VAL A 109 15.67 6.46 -14.71
CA VAL A 109 15.62 5.06 -14.28
C VAL A 109 15.18 4.20 -15.46
N ASP A 110 15.86 3.08 -15.67
CA ASP A 110 15.45 2.02 -16.61
C ASP A 110 15.90 0.67 -16.05
N LEU A 111 15.04 0.06 -15.22
CA LEU A 111 15.31 -1.18 -14.50
C LEU A 111 14.34 -2.29 -14.92
N SER A 112 14.86 -3.51 -15.07
CA SER A 112 14.02 -4.67 -15.29
C SER A 112 13.25 -5.07 -14.02
N ARG A 113 12.05 -5.59 -14.16
CA ARG A 113 11.29 -6.09 -13.02
C ARG A 113 11.98 -7.28 -12.34
N GLU A 114 12.68 -8.10 -13.10
CA GLU A 114 13.49 -9.19 -12.56
C GLU A 114 14.55 -8.68 -11.58
N PHE A 115 15.28 -7.62 -11.95
CA PHE A 115 16.26 -6.99 -11.07
C PHE A 115 15.60 -6.43 -9.79
N LEU A 116 14.49 -5.71 -9.92
CA LEU A 116 13.77 -5.15 -8.78
C LEU A 116 13.27 -6.25 -7.83
N ASN A 117 12.78 -7.36 -8.36
CA ASN A 117 12.27 -8.47 -7.56
C ASN A 117 13.40 -9.29 -6.88
N SER A 118 14.63 -9.23 -7.38
CA SER A 118 15.77 -9.93 -6.78
C SER A 118 16.36 -9.22 -5.55
N ASN A 119 15.90 -8.03 -5.24
CA ASN A 119 16.53 -7.14 -4.25
C ASN A 119 18.04 -6.88 -4.52
N GLY A 120 18.45 -7.00 -5.78
CA GLY A 120 19.79 -6.68 -6.25
C GLY A 120 20.89 -7.70 -5.94
N ALA A 121 20.64 -8.71 -5.11
CA ALA A 121 21.60 -9.76 -4.81
C ALA A 121 20.91 -11.07 -4.40
N GLU A 122 21.46 -12.17 -4.88
CA GLU A 122 21.05 -13.48 -4.42
C GLU A 122 21.51 -13.68 -2.96
N ARG A 123 20.56 -14.01 -2.08
CA ARG A 123 20.86 -14.23 -0.66
C ARG A 123 20.59 -15.68 -0.32
N HIS A 124 21.57 -16.31 0.29
CA HIS A 124 21.45 -17.65 0.84
C HIS A 124 21.41 -17.57 2.36
N ALA A 125 20.52 -18.33 2.97
CA ALA A 125 20.45 -18.48 4.42
C ALA A 125 20.27 -19.95 4.77
N ASP A 126 21.11 -20.46 5.67
CA ASP A 126 20.92 -21.76 6.26
C ASP A 126 19.98 -21.61 7.46
N VAL A 127 18.83 -22.28 7.39
CA VAL A 127 17.83 -22.22 8.44
C VAL A 127 17.80 -23.55 9.19
N HIS A 128 18.17 -23.51 10.45
CA HIS A 128 18.03 -24.66 11.36
C HIS A 128 16.69 -24.56 12.10
N VAL A 129 15.74 -25.39 11.69
CA VAL A 129 14.43 -25.47 12.36
C VAL A 129 14.54 -26.46 13.51
N LEU A 130 14.50 -25.95 14.73
CA LEU A 130 14.40 -26.81 15.92
C LEU A 130 13.04 -27.51 15.93
N PRO A 131 12.96 -28.78 16.40
CA PRO A 131 11.68 -29.42 16.59
C PRO A 131 10.81 -28.54 17.50
N GLY A 132 9.65 -28.14 17.00
CA GLY A 132 8.74 -27.28 17.72
C GLY A 132 8.26 -27.98 18.99
N THR A 133 8.41 -27.33 20.14
CA THR A 133 7.64 -27.71 21.31
C THR A 133 6.19 -27.32 21.03
N VAL A 134 5.31 -28.31 20.99
CA VAL A 134 3.88 -28.04 20.90
C VAL A 134 3.50 -27.26 22.16
N TRP A 135 3.24 -25.97 21.99
CA TRP A 135 2.73 -25.15 23.08
C TRP A 135 1.37 -25.72 23.51
N GLN A 136 1.29 -26.23 24.72
CA GLN A 136 0.04 -26.64 25.32
C GLN A 136 -0.37 -25.59 26.35
N PRO A 137 -1.41 -24.82 26.08
CA PRO A 137 -1.90 -23.87 27.06
C PRO A 137 -2.39 -24.61 28.30
N GLN A 138 -1.85 -24.24 29.45
CA GLN A 138 -2.31 -24.76 30.73
C GLN A 138 -3.12 -23.67 31.43
N TRP A 139 -4.45 -23.72 31.25
CA TRP A 139 -5.32 -22.86 32.01
C TRP A 139 -5.43 -23.38 33.44
N ALA A 140 -5.18 -22.50 34.41
CA ALA A 140 -5.34 -22.82 35.82
C ALA A 140 -6.80 -23.18 36.12
N GLY A 141 -6.99 -24.09 37.06
CA GLY A 141 -8.33 -24.54 37.51
C GLY A 141 -8.40 -26.05 37.72
N SER A 142 -9.15 -26.45 38.73
CA SER A 142 -9.39 -27.85 39.11
C SER A 142 -10.65 -28.42 38.47
N THR A 143 -11.60 -27.55 38.16
CA THR A 143 -12.88 -27.92 37.54
C THR A 143 -12.95 -27.46 36.07
N PHE A 144 -13.86 -28.04 35.30
CA PHE A 144 -14.11 -27.60 33.92
C PHE A 144 -14.56 -26.14 33.87
N ALA A 145 -15.39 -25.71 34.81
CA ALA A 145 -15.88 -24.31 34.84
C ALA A 145 -14.73 -23.33 35.08
N GLU A 146 -13.86 -23.59 36.05
CA GLU A 146 -12.70 -22.74 36.31
C GLU A 146 -11.74 -22.68 35.11
N LYS A 147 -11.49 -23.80 34.44
CA LYS A 147 -10.65 -23.84 33.23
C LYS A 147 -11.28 -23.06 32.08
N LEU A 148 -12.60 -23.16 31.92
CA LEU A 148 -13.34 -22.40 30.89
C LEU A 148 -13.30 -20.89 31.17
N GLU A 149 -13.52 -20.47 32.41
CA GLU A 149 -13.40 -19.05 32.80
C GLU A 149 -12.03 -18.50 32.52
N ASN A 150 -10.99 -19.21 32.89
CA ASN A 150 -9.60 -18.82 32.64
C ASN A 150 -9.27 -18.78 31.15
N LEU A 151 -9.83 -19.71 30.35
CA LEU A 151 -9.68 -19.72 28.90
C LEU A 151 -10.32 -18.48 28.27
N VAL A 152 -11.57 -18.20 28.56
CA VAL A 152 -12.29 -17.06 27.95
C VAL A 152 -11.83 -15.71 28.47
N GLY A 153 -11.16 -15.68 29.62
CA GLY A 153 -10.50 -14.50 30.17
C GLY A 153 -9.09 -14.26 29.66
N ASP A 154 -8.48 -15.25 28.99
CA ASP A 154 -7.12 -15.09 28.42
C ASP A 154 -7.13 -14.04 27.28
N LEU A 155 -6.11 -13.16 27.29
CA LEU A 155 -6.01 -12.06 26.33
C LEU A 155 -5.93 -12.52 24.88
N ASN A 156 -5.48 -13.75 24.61
CA ASN A 156 -5.44 -14.32 23.26
C ASN A 156 -6.78 -14.95 22.83
N VAL A 157 -7.72 -15.12 23.76
CA VAL A 157 -8.99 -15.82 23.52
C VAL A 157 -10.21 -14.92 23.75
N CYS A 158 -10.10 -13.96 24.67
CA CYS A 158 -11.20 -13.04 24.98
C CYS A 158 -11.59 -12.18 23.76
N SER A 159 -12.83 -11.71 23.75
CA SER A 159 -13.34 -10.89 22.67
C SER A 159 -12.52 -9.61 22.48
N GLN A 160 -12.03 -9.36 21.28
CA GLN A 160 -11.35 -8.12 20.88
C GLN A 160 -12.32 -7.04 20.41
N LYS A 161 -13.64 -7.30 20.46
CA LYS A 161 -14.67 -6.40 19.93
C LYS A 161 -14.54 -4.96 20.46
N GLY A 162 -14.33 -4.79 21.77
CA GLY A 162 -14.20 -3.48 22.37
C GLY A 162 -12.98 -2.69 21.88
N LEU A 163 -11.87 -3.38 21.61
CA LEU A 163 -10.68 -2.77 20.99
C LEU A 163 -10.95 -2.39 19.55
N GLY A 164 -11.56 -3.29 18.76
CA GLY A 164 -11.94 -3.03 17.39
C GLY A 164 -12.92 -1.85 17.27
N GLU A 165 -13.94 -1.80 18.09
CA GLU A 165 -14.90 -0.68 18.10
C GLU A 165 -14.25 0.65 18.46
N ARG A 166 -13.28 0.65 19.36
CA ARG A 166 -12.62 1.88 19.83
C ARG A 166 -11.54 2.38 18.87
N PHE A 167 -10.73 1.50 18.29
CA PHE A 167 -9.53 1.88 17.56
C PHE A 167 -9.62 1.62 16.06
N ASP A 168 -10.44 0.67 15.62
CA ASP A 168 -10.55 0.28 14.22
C ASP A 168 -11.75 0.90 13.51
N SER A 169 -12.90 0.94 14.16
CA SER A 169 -14.13 1.43 13.53
C SER A 169 -14.12 2.92 13.18
N THR A 170 -13.20 3.69 13.77
CA THR A 170 -13.04 5.12 13.50
C THR A 170 -11.97 5.43 12.46
N ILE A 171 -11.10 4.47 12.18
CA ILE A 171 -10.03 4.57 11.18
C ILE A 171 -10.48 3.75 9.97
N GLY A 172 -10.59 4.36 8.79
CA GLY A 172 -11.02 3.64 7.58
C GLY A 172 -12.52 3.45 7.42
N ALA A 173 -13.31 4.18 8.17
CA ALA A 173 -14.72 4.44 7.86
C ALA A 173 -15.66 3.26 7.79
N SER A 174 -15.73 2.43 8.77
CA SER A 174 -16.67 1.32 8.85
C SER A 174 -16.17 -0.07 8.43
N THR A 175 -14.93 -0.21 8.05
CA THR A 175 -14.37 -1.54 7.81
C THR A 175 -13.74 -2.05 9.09
N CYS A 176 -14.45 -2.89 9.82
CA CYS A 176 -13.91 -3.59 10.97
C CYS A 176 -13.33 -4.93 10.50
N LEU A 177 -12.02 -5.09 10.56
CA LEU A 177 -11.33 -6.34 10.21
C LEU A 177 -11.72 -7.52 11.11
N LEU A 178 -12.38 -7.27 12.24
CA LEU A 178 -12.81 -8.30 13.17
C LEU A 178 -14.12 -9.00 12.75
N TYR A 179 -14.77 -8.53 11.70
CA TYR A 179 -16.03 -9.10 11.21
C TYR A 179 -15.91 -9.82 9.86
N THR A 180 -14.68 -9.95 9.35
CA THR A 180 -14.39 -10.70 8.11
C THR A 180 -13.96 -12.13 8.42
#